data_765cad51d98ce761b7540c7dc611e763
#
_entry.id   765cad51d98ce761b7540c7dc611e763
#
_cell.length_a   1.000
_cell.length_b   1.000
_cell.length_c   1.000
_cell.angle_alpha   90.00
_cell.angle_beta   90.00
_cell.angle_gamma   90.00
#
_symmetry.space_group_name_H-M   'P 1'
#
loop_
_entity.id
_entity.type
_entity.pdbx_description
1 polymer ?
#
loop_
_entity_poly.entity_id
_entity_poly.type
_entity_poly.pdbx_seq_one_letter_code
_entity_poly.pdbx_strand_id
1 'polypeptide(L)'
;MEIKEKTMEDQKVAIMNYKGALKDMDVLVSKLTGWIEVEEIETAGDLFAIFYNNPRTAKENEVVYDVGIPINPELDPDETEEIRIVTLIEHKVLSGIHNGSLDNIQESYNIMAEYSIENKYDIIGSPKEIYLKNKYEVDNEEDLVTEIQLPVIKMG
;
A
#
# COMPACT_ATOMS: atom_id res chain seq x y z
N MET A 1 -18.64 6.07 -1.78
CA MET A 1 -17.22 6.12 -1.35
C MET A 1 -16.84 7.56 -1.09
N GLU A 2 -16.32 7.84 0.07
CA GLU A 2 -15.80 9.16 0.39
C GLU A 2 -14.34 9.27 -0.05
N ILE A 3 -14.02 10.28 -0.83
CA ILE A 3 -12.67 10.52 -1.35
C ILE A 3 -12.22 11.89 -0.87
N LYS A 4 -11.00 11.98 -0.36
CA LYS A 4 -10.44 13.25 0.10
C LYS A 4 -8.97 13.38 -0.27
N GLU A 5 -8.52 14.63 -0.42
CA GLU A 5 -7.11 14.94 -0.56
C GLU A 5 -6.45 14.85 0.82
N LYS A 6 -5.29 14.22 0.90
CA LYS A 6 -4.46 14.15 2.11
C LYS A 6 -3.02 14.49 1.77
N THR A 7 -2.33 15.10 2.72
CA THR A 7 -0.88 15.22 2.67
C THR A 7 -0.29 14.11 3.53
N MET A 8 0.49 13.23 2.91
CA MET A 8 1.24 12.21 3.62
C MET A 8 2.61 12.77 3.95
N GLU A 9 2.91 12.84 5.24
CA GLU A 9 4.21 13.33 5.70
C GLU A 9 5.28 12.26 5.52
N ASP A 10 6.56 12.64 5.68
CA ASP A 10 7.68 11.69 5.62
C ASP A 10 7.40 10.49 6.51
N GLN A 11 7.67 9.31 5.97
CA GLN A 11 7.37 8.06 6.68
C GLN A 11 8.51 7.07 6.48
N LYS A 12 9.10 6.61 7.58
CA LYS A 12 10.12 5.58 7.56
C LYS A 12 9.44 4.22 7.50
N VAL A 13 9.85 3.39 6.55
CA VAL A 13 9.22 2.10 6.32
C VAL A 13 10.25 1.00 6.12
N ALA A 14 9.89 -0.22 6.53
CA ALA A 14 10.58 -1.44 6.16
C ALA A 14 9.85 -2.01 4.95
N ILE A 15 10.56 -2.32 3.88
CA ILE A 15 9.95 -2.62 2.58
C ILE A 15 10.69 -3.75 1.86
N MET A 16 9.91 -4.55 1.13
CA MET A 16 10.41 -5.60 0.25
C MET A 16 9.87 -5.37 -1.15
N ASN A 17 10.76 -5.34 -2.14
CA ASN A 17 10.37 -5.26 -3.56
C ASN A 17 10.28 -6.66 -4.15
N TYR A 18 9.28 -6.89 -4.99
CA TYR A 18 9.06 -8.21 -5.58
C TYR A 18 8.49 -8.11 -7.00
N LYS A 19 8.91 -9.04 -7.84
CA LYS A 19 8.30 -9.27 -9.16
C LYS A 19 7.90 -10.73 -9.23
N GLY A 20 6.61 -10.99 -9.41
CA GLY A 20 6.09 -12.35 -9.49
C GLY A 20 4.58 -12.37 -9.36
N ALA A 21 4.04 -13.46 -8.83
CA ALA A 21 2.60 -13.60 -8.66
C ALA A 21 2.09 -12.81 -7.46
N LEU A 22 0.90 -12.22 -7.60
CA LEU A 22 0.26 -11.49 -6.49
C LEU A 22 0.03 -12.39 -5.27
N LYS A 23 -0.29 -13.67 -5.50
CA LYS A 23 -0.49 -14.65 -4.41
C LYS A 23 0.75 -14.85 -3.55
N ASP A 24 1.93 -14.54 -4.06
CA ASP A 24 3.17 -14.65 -3.30
C ASP A 24 3.29 -13.58 -2.22
N MET A 25 2.38 -12.61 -2.20
CA MET A 25 2.36 -11.56 -1.18
C MET A 25 2.29 -12.14 0.23
N ASP A 26 1.58 -13.25 0.43
CA ASP A 26 1.48 -13.90 1.73
C ASP A 26 2.85 -14.34 2.26
N VAL A 27 3.72 -14.81 1.38
CA VAL A 27 5.09 -15.21 1.74
C VAL A 27 5.90 -13.97 2.13
N LEU A 28 5.78 -12.89 1.36
CA LEU A 28 6.49 -11.64 1.65
C LEU A 28 6.04 -11.03 2.98
N VAL A 29 4.74 -11.00 3.22
CA VAL A 29 4.17 -10.51 4.49
C VAL A 29 4.70 -11.32 5.66
N SER A 30 4.73 -12.66 5.52
CA SER A 30 5.24 -13.54 6.56
C SER A 30 6.72 -13.27 6.86
N LYS A 31 7.53 -13.07 5.84
CA LYS A 31 8.95 -12.74 6.01
C LYS A 31 9.13 -11.38 6.70
N LEU A 32 8.38 -10.39 6.28
CA LEU A 32 8.48 -9.04 6.82
C LEU A 32 8.02 -8.99 8.28
N THR A 33 6.87 -9.56 8.58
CA THR A 33 6.34 -9.58 9.95
C THR A 33 7.20 -10.45 10.88
N GLY A 34 7.74 -11.54 10.37
CA GLY A 34 8.67 -12.40 11.13
C GLY A 34 9.95 -11.65 11.49
N TRP A 35 10.50 -10.90 10.55
CA TRP A 35 11.68 -10.07 10.80
C TRP A 35 11.41 -8.98 11.85
N ILE A 36 10.26 -8.30 11.74
CA ILE A 36 9.84 -7.28 12.70
C ILE A 36 9.73 -7.87 14.11
N GLU A 37 9.15 -9.06 14.22
CA GLU A 37 8.98 -9.74 15.50
C GLU A 37 10.32 -10.17 16.12
N VAL A 38 11.18 -10.80 15.31
CA VAL A 38 12.49 -11.29 15.78
C VAL A 38 13.40 -10.13 16.21
N GLU A 39 13.40 -9.03 15.43
CA GLU A 39 14.23 -7.86 15.73
C GLU A 39 13.56 -6.89 16.70
N GLU A 40 12.37 -7.22 17.19
CA GLU A 40 11.61 -6.41 18.15
C GLU A 40 11.45 -4.96 17.69
N ILE A 41 11.05 -4.77 16.42
CA ILE A 41 10.90 -3.44 15.82
C ILE A 41 9.52 -2.88 16.13
N GLU A 42 9.48 -1.65 16.66
CA GLU A 42 8.23 -0.94 16.87
C GLU A 42 7.68 -0.45 15.54
N THR A 43 6.46 -0.86 15.19
CA THR A 43 5.78 -0.40 13.99
C THR A 43 5.03 0.91 14.25
N ALA A 44 4.82 1.69 13.20
CA ALA A 44 4.17 3.00 13.28
C ALA A 44 2.96 3.13 12.36
N GLY A 45 2.48 2.01 11.81
CA GLY A 45 1.33 2.02 10.92
C GLY A 45 1.01 0.63 10.41
N ASP A 46 0.10 0.57 9.44
CA ASP A 46 -0.42 -0.67 8.92
C ASP A 46 0.37 -1.21 7.73
N LEU A 47 0.26 -2.52 7.52
CA LEU A 47 0.78 -3.20 6.34
C LEU A 47 0.25 -2.52 5.07
N PHE A 48 1.12 -2.33 4.09
CA PHE A 48 0.73 -1.73 2.81
C PHE A 48 1.42 -2.42 1.64
N ALA A 49 0.88 -2.20 0.44
CA ALA A 49 1.52 -2.55 -0.82
C ALA A 49 1.52 -1.34 -1.76
N ILE A 50 2.56 -1.23 -2.58
CA ILE A 50 2.64 -0.24 -3.66
C ILE A 50 2.75 -1.03 -4.96
N PHE A 51 1.85 -0.77 -5.92
CA PHE A 51 1.81 -1.50 -7.19
C PHE A 51 2.40 -0.67 -8.32
N TYR A 52 3.46 -1.18 -8.93
CA TYR A 52 4.16 -0.50 -10.02
C TYR A 52 3.58 -0.85 -11.39
N ASN A 53 2.79 -1.91 -11.46
CA ASN A 53 1.92 -2.22 -12.61
C ASN A 53 0.58 -2.73 -12.07
N ASN A 54 -0.42 -2.81 -12.94
CA ASN A 54 -1.76 -3.22 -12.52
C ASN A 54 -1.80 -4.74 -12.33
N PRO A 55 -2.01 -5.22 -11.09
CA PRO A 55 -2.00 -6.66 -10.82
C PRO A 55 -3.14 -7.42 -11.49
N ARG A 56 -4.19 -6.72 -11.93
CA ARG A 56 -5.34 -7.35 -12.58
C ARG A 56 -5.17 -7.52 -14.08
N THR A 57 -4.23 -6.77 -14.70
CA THR A 57 -3.97 -6.85 -16.14
C THR A 57 -2.58 -7.38 -16.47
N ALA A 58 -1.66 -7.37 -15.52
CA ALA A 58 -0.33 -7.95 -15.70
C ALA A 58 -0.42 -9.47 -15.83
N LYS A 59 0.56 -10.06 -16.50
CA LYS A 59 0.68 -11.53 -16.53
C LYS A 59 0.93 -12.04 -15.11
N GLU A 60 0.47 -13.24 -14.82
CA GLU A 60 0.45 -13.82 -13.47
C GLU A 60 1.78 -13.68 -12.72
N ASN A 61 2.90 -13.93 -13.39
CA ASN A 61 4.22 -13.90 -12.75
C ASN A 61 4.98 -12.59 -13.01
N GLU A 62 4.30 -11.54 -13.44
CA GLU A 62 4.92 -10.26 -13.81
C GLU A 62 4.38 -9.07 -13.04
N VAL A 63 3.69 -9.31 -11.92
CA VAL A 63 3.24 -8.22 -11.04
C VAL A 63 4.45 -7.68 -10.29
N VAL A 64 4.64 -6.36 -10.34
CA VAL A 64 5.75 -5.68 -9.65
C VAL A 64 5.16 -4.85 -8.51
N TYR A 65 5.60 -5.15 -7.30
CA TYR A 65 5.06 -4.45 -6.13
C TYR A 65 6.03 -4.45 -4.96
N ASP A 66 5.78 -3.52 -4.04
CA ASP A 66 6.41 -3.48 -2.73
C ASP A 66 5.41 -3.91 -1.68
N VAL A 67 5.89 -4.57 -0.64
CA VAL A 67 5.15 -4.83 0.60
C VAL A 67 5.93 -4.16 1.71
N GLY A 68 5.27 -3.42 2.58
CA GLY A 68 5.96 -2.69 3.64
C GLY A 68 5.13 -2.47 4.88
N ILE A 69 5.81 -2.05 5.92
CA ILE A 69 5.21 -1.64 7.20
C ILE A 69 5.95 -0.40 7.67
N PRO A 70 5.22 0.68 8.06
CA PRO A 70 5.85 1.83 8.69
C PRO A 70 6.46 1.45 10.04
N ILE A 71 7.63 1.98 10.33
CA ILE A 71 8.32 1.76 11.60
C ILE A 71 8.57 3.09 12.32
N ASN A 72 8.82 3.01 13.62
CA ASN A 72 9.18 4.18 14.41
C ASN A 72 10.38 4.87 13.75
N PRO A 73 10.27 6.16 13.36
CA PRO A 73 11.32 6.85 12.62
C PRO A 73 12.62 7.06 13.41
N GLU A 74 12.59 6.91 14.73
CA GLU A 74 13.77 7.02 15.58
C GLU A 74 14.63 5.74 15.55
N LEU A 75 14.07 4.62 15.06
CA LEU A 75 14.78 3.36 14.94
C LEU A 75 15.62 3.32 13.66
N ASP A 76 16.71 2.60 13.72
CA ASP A 76 17.63 2.45 12.59
C ASP A 76 18.09 0.99 12.47
N PRO A 77 17.14 0.07 12.23
CA PRO A 77 17.46 -1.35 12.17
C PRO A 77 18.34 -1.68 10.96
N ASP A 78 19.12 -2.76 11.08
CA ASP A 78 19.96 -3.23 9.98
C ASP A 78 19.08 -3.83 8.87
N GLU A 79 19.38 -3.44 7.64
CA GLU A 79 18.73 -4.00 6.46
C GLU A 79 19.21 -5.44 6.22
N THR A 80 18.40 -6.22 5.51
CA THR A 80 18.78 -7.53 4.99
C THR A 80 18.88 -7.45 3.46
N GLU A 81 19.20 -8.55 2.80
CA GLU A 81 19.19 -8.57 1.33
C GLU A 81 17.79 -8.33 0.77
N GLU A 82 16.75 -8.78 1.48
CA GLU A 82 15.36 -8.69 1.02
C GLU A 82 14.63 -7.49 1.62
N ILE A 83 15.00 -7.06 2.83
CA ILE A 83 14.28 -6.01 3.56
C ILE A 83 15.13 -4.75 3.62
N ARG A 84 14.60 -3.67 3.11
CA ARG A 84 15.25 -2.37 3.07
C ARG A 84 14.50 -1.38 3.93
N ILE A 85 15.24 -0.41 4.47
CA ILE A 85 14.67 0.69 5.24
C ILE A 85 14.76 1.95 4.38
N VAL A 86 13.60 2.51 4.05
CA VAL A 86 13.53 3.72 3.22
C VAL A 86 12.62 4.75 3.85
N THR A 87 12.78 6.01 3.43
CA THR A 87 11.87 7.08 3.80
C THR A 87 11.01 7.42 2.60
N LEU A 88 9.70 7.26 2.76
CA LEU A 88 8.74 7.77 1.79
C LEU A 88 8.55 9.25 2.08
N ILE A 89 8.92 10.11 1.13
CA ILE A 89 8.90 11.55 1.34
C ILE A 89 7.48 12.13 1.25
N GLU A 90 7.28 13.27 1.87
CA GLU A 90 6.00 13.97 1.87
C GLU A 90 5.44 14.13 0.47
N HIS A 91 4.15 13.85 0.32
CA HIS A 91 3.43 13.98 -0.95
C HIS A 91 1.92 14.06 -0.73
N LYS A 92 1.21 14.53 -1.74
CA LYS A 92 -0.25 14.59 -1.71
C LYS A 92 -0.84 13.35 -2.37
N VAL A 93 -1.94 12.87 -1.79
CA VAL A 93 -2.69 11.74 -2.33
C VAL A 93 -4.18 12.04 -2.34
N LEU A 94 -4.90 11.38 -3.24
CA LEU A 94 -6.33 11.16 -3.06
C LEU A 94 -6.47 9.87 -2.26
N SER A 95 -7.26 9.92 -1.21
CA SER A 95 -7.52 8.79 -0.32
C SER A 95 -8.97 8.36 -0.43
N GLY A 96 -9.19 7.08 -0.64
CA GLY A 96 -10.53 6.49 -0.63
C GLY A 96 -10.52 5.18 0.14
N ILE A 97 -11.61 4.90 0.85
CA ILE A 97 -11.74 3.67 1.63
C ILE A 97 -12.56 2.65 0.85
N HIS A 98 -11.97 1.49 0.62
CA HIS A 98 -12.64 0.33 0.04
C HIS A 98 -13.02 -0.63 1.17
N ASN A 99 -14.30 -0.91 1.30
CA ASN A 99 -14.81 -1.86 2.27
C ASN A 99 -15.16 -3.17 1.57
N GLY A 100 -14.73 -4.28 2.14
CA GLY A 100 -15.05 -5.60 1.64
C GLY A 100 -13.93 -6.27 0.85
N SER A 101 -14.31 -7.31 0.10
CA SER A 101 -13.38 -8.15 -0.63
C SER A 101 -12.52 -7.37 -1.62
N LEU A 102 -11.25 -7.74 -1.70
CA LEU A 102 -10.33 -7.18 -2.69
C LEU A 102 -10.68 -7.59 -4.13
N ASP A 103 -11.55 -8.57 -4.30
CA ASP A 103 -12.05 -8.96 -5.63
C ASP A 103 -12.82 -7.81 -6.29
N ASN A 104 -13.38 -6.90 -5.49
CA ASN A 104 -14.17 -5.77 -5.96
C ASN A 104 -13.40 -4.45 -5.97
N ILE A 105 -12.11 -4.46 -5.65
CA ILE A 105 -11.35 -3.22 -5.48
C ILE A 105 -11.22 -2.40 -6.77
N GLN A 106 -11.33 -3.05 -7.94
CA GLN A 106 -11.29 -2.34 -9.22
C GLN A 106 -12.41 -1.30 -9.34
N GLU A 107 -13.58 -1.58 -8.78
CA GLU A 107 -14.70 -0.62 -8.78
C GLU A 107 -14.33 0.66 -8.03
N SER A 108 -13.64 0.51 -6.90
CA SER A 108 -13.17 1.64 -6.09
C SER A 108 -12.09 2.45 -6.85
N TYR A 109 -11.17 1.78 -7.54
CA TYR A 109 -10.19 2.46 -8.39
C TYR A 109 -10.86 3.25 -9.50
N ASN A 110 -11.88 2.70 -10.14
CA ASN A 110 -12.62 3.39 -11.20
C ASN A 110 -13.31 4.66 -10.66
N ILE A 111 -13.91 4.57 -9.49
CA ILE A 111 -14.56 5.72 -8.83
C ILE A 111 -13.53 6.80 -8.53
N MET A 112 -12.36 6.42 -8.01
CA MET A 112 -11.30 7.37 -7.69
C MET A 112 -10.71 8.01 -8.94
N ALA A 113 -10.58 7.26 -10.03
CA ALA A 113 -10.10 7.79 -11.31
C ALA A 113 -11.07 8.84 -11.86
N GLU A 114 -12.37 8.57 -11.83
CA GLU A 114 -13.39 9.54 -12.24
C GLU A 114 -13.36 10.79 -11.37
N TYR A 115 -13.25 10.63 -10.07
CA TYR A 115 -13.13 11.75 -9.12
C TYR A 115 -11.93 12.62 -9.46
N SER A 116 -10.79 12.01 -9.78
CA SER A 116 -9.58 12.75 -10.11
C SER A 116 -9.77 13.63 -11.35
N ILE A 117 -10.43 13.10 -12.37
CA ILE A 117 -10.72 13.83 -13.61
C ILE A 117 -11.69 15.00 -13.33
N GLU A 118 -12.78 14.73 -12.65
CA GLU A 118 -13.82 15.73 -12.35
C GLU A 118 -13.30 16.86 -11.47
N ASN A 119 -12.35 16.58 -10.59
CA ASN A 119 -11.82 17.54 -9.64
C ASN A 119 -10.43 18.08 -10.02
N LYS A 120 -10.01 17.83 -11.26
CA LYS A 120 -8.77 18.37 -11.84
C LYS A 120 -7.51 17.97 -11.09
N TYR A 121 -7.41 16.69 -10.75
CA TYR A 121 -6.18 16.08 -10.23
C TYR A 121 -5.49 15.31 -11.34
N ASP A 122 -4.17 15.33 -11.31
CA ASP A 122 -3.34 14.49 -12.16
C ASP A 122 -2.71 13.41 -11.27
N ILE A 123 -2.90 12.15 -11.65
CA ILE A 123 -2.32 11.01 -10.93
C ILE A 123 -0.88 10.87 -11.40
N ILE A 124 0.07 11.02 -10.49
CA ILE A 124 1.49 11.13 -10.83
C ILE A 124 2.35 9.99 -10.28
N GLY A 125 1.76 8.98 -9.69
CA GLY A 125 2.54 7.90 -9.10
C GLY A 125 1.76 6.61 -8.95
N SER A 126 2.46 5.60 -8.42
CA SER A 126 1.92 4.27 -8.23
C SER A 126 0.92 4.23 -7.09
N PRO A 127 -0.20 3.50 -7.25
CA PRO A 127 -1.18 3.36 -6.18
C PRO A 127 -0.61 2.61 -4.98
N LYS A 128 -1.05 3.04 -3.80
CA LYS A 128 -0.72 2.39 -2.54
C LYS A 128 -2.01 1.88 -1.91
N GLU A 129 -1.99 0.65 -1.45
CA GLU A 129 -3.09 0.06 -0.70
C GLU A 129 -2.61 -0.16 0.73
N ILE A 130 -3.30 0.47 1.68
CA ILE A 130 -3.02 0.31 3.11
C ILE A 130 -4.10 -0.58 3.68
N TYR A 131 -3.71 -1.69 4.27
CA TYR A 131 -4.62 -2.73 4.76
C TYR A 131 -4.99 -2.44 6.20
N LEU A 132 -6.00 -1.56 6.39
CA LEU A 132 -6.45 -1.11 7.72
C LEU A 132 -7.03 -2.25 8.54
N LYS A 133 -7.80 -3.14 7.88
CA LYS A 133 -8.20 -4.44 8.43
C LYS A 133 -7.83 -5.47 7.38
N ASN A 134 -6.77 -6.21 7.64
CA ASN A 134 -6.22 -7.15 6.67
C ASN A 134 -6.77 -8.56 6.82
N LYS A 135 -6.47 -9.42 5.84
CA LYS A 135 -6.97 -10.80 5.81
C LYS A 135 -6.53 -11.67 6.99
N TYR A 136 -5.50 -11.26 7.72
CA TYR A 136 -5.00 -11.98 8.88
C TYR A 136 -5.73 -11.60 10.18
N GLU A 137 -6.51 -10.50 10.14
CA GLU A 137 -7.22 -9.95 11.29
C GLU A 137 -8.72 -10.24 11.29
N VAL A 138 -9.29 -10.56 10.10
CA VAL A 138 -10.74 -10.72 9.92
C VAL A 138 -11.06 -12.16 9.55
N ASP A 139 -12.28 -12.61 9.90
CA ASP A 139 -12.76 -13.94 9.55
C ASP A 139 -13.44 -14.00 8.19
N ASN A 140 -14.00 -12.86 7.75
CA ASN A 140 -14.72 -12.74 6.49
C ASN A 140 -14.11 -11.67 5.60
N GLU A 141 -14.02 -11.94 4.29
CA GLU A 141 -13.53 -10.96 3.32
C GLU A 141 -14.37 -9.67 3.31
N GLU A 142 -15.64 -9.75 3.67
CA GLU A 142 -16.52 -8.58 3.74
C GLU A 142 -16.11 -7.57 4.82
N ASP A 143 -15.33 -8.03 5.80
CA ASP A 143 -14.86 -7.19 6.91
C ASP A 143 -13.50 -6.53 6.62
N LEU A 144 -12.91 -6.81 5.45
CA LEU A 144 -11.67 -6.15 5.03
C LEU A 144 -11.90 -4.66 4.82
N VAL A 145 -10.91 -3.85 5.20
CA VAL A 145 -10.92 -2.41 4.98
C VAL A 145 -9.56 -2.00 4.41
N THR A 146 -9.58 -1.39 3.24
CA THR A 146 -8.37 -0.97 2.54
C THR A 146 -8.46 0.52 2.21
N GLU A 147 -7.44 1.26 2.59
CA GLU A 147 -7.31 2.64 2.13
C GLU A 147 -6.52 2.62 0.83
N ILE A 148 -7.09 3.19 -0.23
CA ILE A 148 -6.41 3.38 -1.51
C ILE A 148 -5.87 4.80 -1.53
N GLN A 149 -4.58 4.94 -1.83
CA GLN A 149 -3.95 6.25 -1.99
C GLN A 149 -3.38 6.37 -3.40
N LEU A 150 -3.82 7.40 -4.11
CA LEU A 150 -3.30 7.74 -5.44
C LEU A 150 -2.48 9.02 -5.32
N PRO A 151 -1.16 8.96 -5.56
CA PRO A 151 -0.33 10.18 -5.57
C PRO A 151 -0.80 11.14 -6.65
N VAL A 152 -1.02 12.40 -6.28
CA VAL A 152 -1.63 13.39 -7.19
C VAL A 152 -0.99 14.75 -7.04
N ILE A 153 -1.19 15.57 -8.10
CA ILE A 153 -1.06 17.02 -8.03
C ILE A 153 -2.37 17.63 -8.47
N LYS A 154 -2.71 18.76 -7.88
CA LYS A 154 -3.90 19.53 -8.27
C LYS A 154 -3.57 20.39 -9.48
N MET A 155 -4.36 20.27 -10.54
CA MET A 155 -4.20 21.06 -11.74
C MET A 155 -5.07 22.32 -11.70
N GLY A 156 -4.50 23.41 -12.12
CA GLY A 156 -5.19 24.68 -12.29
C GLY A 156 -5.53 25.38 -11.00
#